data_e185db7eb8d8259cd3b3c7ddf08fdb57
#
_entry.id   e185db7eb8d8259cd3b3c7ddf08fdb57
#
_cell.length_a   1.000
_cell.length_b   1.000
_cell.length_c   1.000
_cell.angle_alpha   90.00
_cell.angle_beta   90.00
_cell.angle_gamma   90.00
#
_symmetry.space_group_name_H-M   'P 1'
#
loop_
_entity.id
_entity.type
_entity.pdbx_description
1 polymer ?
#
loop_
_entity_poly.entity_id
_entity_poly.type
_entity_poly.pdbx_seq_one_letter_code
_entity_poly.pdbx_strand_id
1 'polypeptide(L)'
;MPRRSSALILALACGGAPAQDGKPFAAEQIGKGAGLYETHCQTCHGPRLANPEWAKDLRKFPREDHARFVDTVTYGVRNMPPWGDLLKPDDVEALWAYVVAGERKK
;
A
#
# COMPACT_ATOMS: atom_id res chain seq x y z
N MET A 1 25.79 39.19 -33.93
CA MET A 1 25.58 38.87 -33.50
C MET A 1 25.03 38.07 -32.86
N PRO A 2 24.76 37.74 -32.69
CA PRO A 2 24.31 37.19 -32.04
C PRO A 2 23.90 36.31 -31.41
N ARG A 3 23.62 35.95 -31.11
CA ARG A 3 23.29 35.30 -30.49
C ARG A 3 22.67 34.52 -29.91
N ARG A 4 22.43 34.06 -29.64
CA ARG A 4 21.96 33.44 -29.09
C ARG A 4 21.54 32.67 -28.36
N SER A 5 21.21 32.26 -27.90
CA SER A 5 20.85 31.73 -27.20
C SER A 5 20.37 30.80 -26.72
N SER A 6 20.10 30.36 -26.41
CA SER A 6 19.69 29.52 -26.02
C SER A 6 19.22 28.95 -25.07
N ALA A 7 18.87 28.55 -24.75
CA ALA A 7 18.38 28.14 -23.88
C ALA A 7 18.03 27.14 -23.37
N LEU A 8 17.84 26.66 -23.19
CA LEU A 8 17.49 25.84 -22.65
C LEU A 8 16.91 25.18 -21.87
N ILE A 9 16.58 24.75 -21.47
CA ILE A 9 16.00 24.24 -20.81
C ILE A 9 15.64 23.33 -20.14
N LEU A 10 15.51 22.84 -19.84
CA LEU A 10 15.15 22.11 -19.20
C LEU A 10 14.55 21.37 -18.56
N ALA A 11 14.24 20.91 -18.14
CA ALA A 11 13.63 20.27 -17.74
C ALA A 11 13.30 19.61 -16.91
N LEU A 12 13.15 19.11 -16.59
CA LEU A 12 12.86 18.54 -15.82
C LEU A 12 12.34 17.65 -15.32
N ALA A 13 12.05 17.15 -14.96
CA ALA A 13 11.70 16.32 -14.62
C ALA A 13 11.21 15.82 -13.70
N CYS A 14 10.93 15.55 -13.28
CA CYS A 14 10.47 15.11 -12.47
C CYS A 14 10.24 14.14 -11.98
N GLY A 15 10.24 13.64 -12.01
CA GLY A 15 10.12 12.61 -11.59
C GLY A 15 9.42 12.23 -10.53
N GLY A 16 9.39 11.70 -9.99
CA GLY A 16 8.90 11.35 -8.89
C GLY A 16 7.67 11.08 -8.69
N ALA A 17 7.05 11.26 -8.83
CA ALA A 17 5.89 11.06 -8.64
C ALA A 17 5.23 10.09 -8.19
N PRO A 18 4.92 9.66 -7.69
CA PRO A 18 4.37 8.71 -7.15
C PRO A 18 3.14 8.47 -7.35
N ALA A 19 2.66 8.70 -7.58
CA ALA A 19 1.64 8.41 -7.82
C ALA A 19 0.81 7.46 -7.62
N GLN A 20 0.53 7.07 -7.05
CA GLN A 20 -0.30 6.20 -6.93
C GLN A 20 -1.52 6.42 -7.53
N ASP A 21 -1.87 7.35 -7.97
CA ASP A 21 -3.04 7.54 -8.54
C ASP A 21 -3.27 6.70 -9.60
N GLY A 22 -3.89 5.78 -9.70
CA GLY A 22 -4.15 5.02 -10.81
C GLY A 22 -3.06 4.20 -11.26
N LYS A 23 -1.91 4.36 -10.75
CA LYS A 23 -0.86 3.58 -11.14
C LYS A 23 -0.75 2.40 -10.32
N PRO A 24 -0.32 1.31 -10.83
CA PRO A 24 -0.14 0.11 -10.04
C PRO A 24 0.98 0.29 -9.06
N PHE A 25 0.91 -0.40 -7.95
CA PHE A 25 1.97 -0.37 -6.98
C PHE A 25 3.18 -1.14 -7.51
N ALA A 26 4.33 -0.83 -7.02
CA ALA A 26 5.54 -1.52 -7.43
C ALA A 26 5.51 -2.96 -6.95
N ALA A 27 6.00 -3.85 -7.77
CA ALA A 27 6.01 -5.26 -7.42
C ALA A 27 6.76 -5.53 -6.13
N GLU A 28 7.86 -4.81 -5.90
CA GLU A 28 8.59 -4.99 -4.69
C GLU A 28 7.78 -4.62 -3.48
N GLN A 29 6.97 -3.57 -3.58
CA GLN A 29 6.18 -3.13 -2.47
C GLN A 29 5.06 -4.12 -2.18
N ILE A 30 4.45 -4.65 -3.22
CA ILE A 30 3.42 -5.66 -3.05
C ILE A 30 4.01 -6.90 -2.40
N GLY A 31 5.21 -7.29 -2.83
CA GLY A 31 5.87 -8.46 -2.25
C GLY A 31 6.22 -8.27 -0.79
N LYS A 32 6.66 -7.07 -0.44
CA LYS A 32 6.95 -6.78 0.95
C LYS A 32 5.67 -6.88 1.77
N GLY A 33 4.58 -6.33 1.24
CA GLY A 33 3.30 -6.40 1.92
C GLY A 33 2.81 -7.81 2.08
N ALA A 34 3.03 -8.65 1.07
CA ALA A 34 2.62 -10.05 1.16
C ALA A 34 3.33 -10.75 2.32
N GLY A 35 4.63 -10.48 2.46
CA GLY A 35 5.38 -11.09 3.55
C GLY A 35 4.92 -10.62 4.91
N LEU A 36 4.65 -9.31 5.02
CA LEU A 36 4.15 -8.77 6.27
C LEU A 36 2.78 -9.34 6.60
N TYR A 37 1.97 -9.49 5.59
CA TYR A 37 0.64 -10.03 5.77
C TYR A 37 0.71 -11.46 6.29
N GLU A 38 1.57 -12.26 5.70
CA GLU A 38 1.71 -13.62 6.14
C GLU A 38 2.18 -13.71 7.57
N THR A 39 3.06 -12.83 7.96
CA THR A 39 3.62 -12.88 9.29
C THR A 39 2.65 -12.39 10.35
N HIS A 40 1.93 -11.33 10.05
CA HIS A 40 1.17 -10.64 11.09
C HIS A 40 -0.34 -10.68 10.94
N CYS A 41 -0.84 -10.89 9.77
CA CYS A 41 -2.27 -10.68 9.52
C CYS A 41 -3.05 -11.93 9.19
N GLN A 42 -2.40 -12.88 8.54
CA GLN A 42 -3.16 -13.99 8.01
C GLN A 42 -3.75 -14.91 9.05
N THR A 43 -3.22 -14.89 10.25
CA THR A 43 -3.78 -15.73 11.29
C THR A 43 -5.26 -15.42 11.47
N CYS A 44 -5.63 -14.15 11.38
CA CYS A 44 -7.01 -13.76 11.55
C CYS A 44 -7.72 -13.55 10.23
N HIS A 45 -7.04 -12.95 9.26
CA HIS A 45 -7.69 -12.60 8.02
C HIS A 45 -7.61 -13.67 6.93
N GLY A 46 -6.91 -14.74 7.20
CA GLY A 46 -6.83 -15.86 6.27
C GLY A 46 -5.74 -15.70 5.26
N PRO A 47 -5.25 -16.80 4.70
CA PRO A 47 -4.16 -16.74 3.73
C PRO A 47 -4.64 -16.05 2.48
N ARG A 48 -3.77 -15.28 1.93
CA ARG A 48 -4.06 -14.61 0.67
C ARG A 48 -5.32 -13.76 0.74
N LEU A 49 -5.56 -13.13 1.87
CA LEU A 49 -6.71 -12.25 2.09
C LEU A 49 -8.04 -12.97 2.07
N ALA A 50 -8.01 -14.27 2.02
CA ALA A 50 -9.23 -15.03 1.94
C ALA A 50 -9.82 -15.09 3.32
N ASN A 51 -10.84 -14.35 3.55
CA ASN A 51 -11.37 -14.22 4.81
C ASN A 51 -11.97 -15.40 5.42
N PRO A 52 -11.76 -15.63 6.59
CA PRO A 52 -12.24 -16.78 7.16
C PRO A 52 -13.58 -16.46 7.63
N GLU A 53 -14.04 -16.38 8.57
CA GLU A 53 -15.31 -16.22 8.97
C GLU A 53 -15.49 -15.13 9.91
N TRP A 54 -14.53 -14.77 10.68
CA TRP A 54 -14.77 -13.82 11.72
C TRP A 54 -13.99 -12.53 11.58
N ALA A 55 -13.13 -12.42 10.61
CA ALA A 55 -12.44 -11.18 10.38
C ALA A 55 -12.98 -10.58 9.10
N LYS A 56 -12.74 -9.29 8.90
CA LYS A 56 -13.21 -8.66 7.70
C LYS A 56 -12.55 -9.21 6.49
N ASP A 57 -13.28 -9.31 5.41
CA ASP A 57 -12.74 -9.80 4.15
C ASP A 57 -11.98 -8.66 3.50
N LEU A 58 -10.68 -8.71 3.56
CA LEU A 58 -9.86 -7.63 3.05
C LEU A 58 -9.90 -7.47 1.55
N ARG A 59 -10.36 -8.50 0.83
CA ARG A 59 -10.49 -8.34 -0.60
C ARG A 59 -11.56 -7.34 -0.94
N LYS A 60 -12.47 -7.09 -0.03
CA LYS A 60 -13.54 -6.16 -0.25
C LYS A 60 -13.27 -4.80 0.35
N PHE A 61 -12.10 -4.58 0.87
CA PHE A 61 -11.80 -3.28 1.48
C PHE A 61 -11.82 -2.20 0.41
N PRO A 62 -12.49 -1.07 0.66
CA PRO A 62 -12.61 -0.04 -0.35
C PRO A 62 -11.27 0.57 -0.70
N ARG A 63 -10.94 0.59 -1.99
CA ARG A 63 -9.67 1.11 -2.40
C ARG A 63 -9.52 2.57 -2.17
N GLU A 64 -10.61 3.30 -2.05
CA GLU A 64 -10.51 4.71 -1.84
C GLU A 64 -10.38 5.06 -0.36
N ASP A 65 -10.34 4.07 0.52
CA ASP A 65 -10.33 4.37 1.93
C ASP A 65 -8.99 4.04 2.57
N HIS A 66 -7.95 4.54 1.95
CA HIS A 66 -6.58 4.30 2.41
C HIS A 66 -6.38 4.79 3.86
N ALA A 67 -6.92 5.95 4.18
CA ALA A 67 -6.72 6.51 5.53
C ALA A 67 -7.30 5.60 6.60
N ARG A 68 -8.44 5.00 6.34
CA ARG A 68 -9.03 4.12 7.34
C ARG A 68 -8.19 2.85 7.49
N PHE A 69 -7.63 2.38 6.38
CA PHE A 69 -6.77 1.21 6.46
C PHE A 69 -5.56 1.51 7.35
N VAL A 70 -4.91 2.63 7.10
CA VAL A 70 -3.73 2.99 7.86
C VAL A 70 -4.08 3.16 9.34
N ASP A 71 -5.17 3.83 9.63
CA ASP A 71 -5.55 4.05 11.01
C ASP A 71 -5.90 2.74 11.71
N THR A 72 -6.62 1.88 11.02
CA THR A 72 -7.03 0.62 11.63
C THR A 72 -5.84 -0.26 11.93
N VAL A 73 -4.89 -0.34 11.02
CA VAL A 73 -3.72 -1.17 11.26
C VAL A 73 -2.87 -0.56 12.36
N THR A 74 -2.72 0.74 12.34
CA THR A 74 -1.85 1.42 13.29
C THR A 74 -2.42 1.39 14.70
N TYR A 75 -3.68 1.69 14.84
CA TYR A 75 -4.27 1.85 16.17
C TYR A 75 -5.17 0.71 16.62
N GLY A 76 -5.52 -0.17 15.70
CA GLY A 76 -6.38 -1.29 16.04
C GLY A 76 -7.85 -0.92 16.05
N VAL A 77 -8.71 -1.93 16.10
CA VAL A 77 -10.12 -1.67 16.20
C VAL A 77 -10.77 -2.93 16.73
N ARG A 78 -11.57 -2.82 17.75
CA ARG A 78 -12.21 -3.96 18.35
C ARG A 78 -11.22 -5.06 18.66
N ASN A 79 -11.36 -6.20 18.12
CA ASN A 79 -10.47 -7.32 18.42
C ASN A 79 -9.18 -7.29 17.63
N MET A 80 -9.07 -6.40 16.68
CA MET A 80 -7.84 -6.30 15.91
C MET A 80 -6.85 -5.45 16.70
N PRO A 81 -5.69 -5.98 17.04
CA PRO A 81 -4.74 -5.21 17.85
C PRO A 81 -4.06 -4.13 17.04
N PRO A 82 -3.50 -3.15 17.71
CA PRO A 82 -2.76 -2.11 17.02
C PRO A 82 -1.38 -2.58 16.65
N TRP A 83 -0.94 -2.26 15.47
CA TRP A 83 0.37 -2.69 15.00
C TRP A 83 1.36 -1.53 14.85
N GLY A 84 0.95 -0.33 15.27
CA GLY A 84 1.78 0.84 15.05
C GLY A 84 3.13 0.82 15.74
N ASP A 85 3.26 0.05 16.80
CA ASP A 85 4.55 -0.02 17.46
C ASP A 85 5.48 -1.00 16.79
N LEU A 86 4.95 -1.93 16.04
CA LEU A 86 5.76 -2.92 15.40
C LEU A 86 6.01 -2.60 13.94
N LEU A 87 5.04 -2.05 13.27
CA LEU A 87 5.17 -1.78 11.86
C LEU A 87 5.42 -0.30 11.61
N LYS A 88 6.39 -0.01 10.77
CA LYS A 88 6.67 1.37 10.44
C LYS A 88 5.71 1.82 9.38
N PRO A 89 5.58 3.12 9.17
CA PRO A 89 4.68 3.62 8.14
C PRO A 89 4.88 2.97 6.78
N ASP A 90 6.13 2.75 6.39
CA ASP A 90 6.40 2.11 5.11
C ASP A 90 5.89 0.69 5.06
N ASP A 91 5.91 0.01 6.19
CA ASP A 91 5.40 -1.35 6.26
C ASP A 91 3.89 -1.35 6.07
N VAL A 92 3.22 -0.38 6.68
CA VAL A 92 1.77 -0.29 6.53
C VAL A 92 1.41 0.02 5.09
N GLU A 93 2.20 0.87 4.44
CA GLU A 93 1.95 1.16 3.03
C GLU A 93 2.17 -0.06 2.16
N ALA A 94 3.14 -0.89 2.50
CA ALA A 94 3.36 -2.11 1.75
C ALA A 94 2.18 -3.07 1.94
N LEU A 95 1.65 -3.14 3.16
CA LEU A 95 0.47 -3.94 3.40
C LEU A 95 -0.70 -3.43 2.58
N TRP A 96 -0.86 -2.11 2.50
CA TRP A 96 -1.92 -1.53 1.70
C TRP A 96 -1.78 -1.93 0.23
N ALA A 97 -0.55 -1.88 -0.28
CA ALA A 97 -0.31 -2.26 -1.66
C ALA A 97 -0.72 -3.72 -1.90
N TYR A 98 -0.40 -4.58 -0.94
CA TYR A 98 -0.78 -5.98 -1.08
C TYR A 98 -2.29 -6.16 -1.03
N VAL A 99 -2.96 -5.46 -0.12
CA VAL A 99 -4.40 -5.60 0.01
C VAL A 99 -5.10 -5.12 -1.27
N VAL A 100 -4.63 -4.01 -1.83
CA VAL A 100 -5.27 -3.47 -3.00
C VAL A 100 -4.93 -4.22 -4.27
N ALA A 101 -3.71 -4.62 -4.43
CA ALA A 101 -3.25 -5.16 -5.70
C ALA A 101 -2.66 -6.55 -5.65
N GLY A 102 -2.41 -7.07 -4.49
CA GLY A 102 -1.64 -8.30 -4.41
C GLY A 102 -2.34 -9.57 -4.82
N GLU A 103 -3.56 -9.79 -4.38
CA GLU A 103 -4.22 -11.02 -4.71
C GLU A 103 -5.42 -10.75 -5.54
N ARG A 104 -5.36 -9.81 -6.33
CA ARG A 104 -6.45 -9.44 -7.05
C ARG A 104 -6.78 -10.20 -8.06
N LYS A 105 -6.87 -10.60 -8.48
CA LYS A 105 -7.08 -11.26 -9.31
C LYS A 105 -7.69 -11.71 -9.84
N LYS A 106 -7.93 -11.92 -10.14
CA LYS A 106 -8.36 -12.41 -10.75
C LYS A 106 -8.99 -12.61 -10.84
#